data_08cac1999034d2e9e1127baf56896301
#
_entry.id   08cac1999034d2e9e1127baf56896301
#
_cell.length_a   1.000
_cell.length_b   1.000
_cell.length_c   1.000
_cell.angle_alpha   90.00
_cell.angle_beta   90.00
_cell.angle_gamma   90.00
#
_symmetry.space_group_name_H-M   'P 1'
#
loop_
_entity.id
_entity.type
_entity.pdbx_description
1 polymer ?
#
loop_
_entity_poly.entity_id
_entity_poly.type
_entity_poly.pdbx_seq_one_letter_code
_entity_poly.pdbx_strand_id
1 'polypeptide(L)'
;MASNKPKPKQDFFQKYREQIGDNIRVFREQKEYSQDELAEMMEVSRSTISKIENGRFAITIDYIMKFGWYLDFDIALLKKTISKNS
;
A
#
# COMPACT_ATOMS: atom_id res chain seq x y z
N MET A 1 22.00 -20.84 6.48
CA MET A 1 21.28 -21.98 5.89
C MET A 1 20.33 -21.50 4.80
N ALA A 2 20.31 -22.21 3.70
CA ALA A 2 19.48 -21.83 2.57
C ALA A 2 17.99 -22.03 2.87
N SER A 3 17.18 -21.09 2.43
CA SER A 3 15.74 -21.22 2.52
C SER A 3 15.23 -22.13 1.42
N ASN A 4 14.26 -22.99 1.74
CA ASN A 4 13.60 -23.85 0.75
C ASN A 4 12.42 -23.16 0.08
N LYS A 5 12.18 -21.90 0.39
CA LYS A 5 11.07 -21.18 -0.24
C LYS A 5 11.37 -20.87 -1.69
N PRO A 6 10.41 -21.08 -2.58
CA PRO A 6 10.56 -20.66 -3.96
C PRO A 6 10.58 -19.12 -4.06
N LYS A 7 11.07 -18.64 -5.18
CA LYS A 7 11.03 -17.20 -5.45
C LYS A 7 9.58 -16.76 -5.59
N PRO A 8 9.25 -15.53 -5.10
CA PRO A 8 7.89 -15.04 -5.25
C PRO A 8 7.56 -14.77 -6.71
N LYS A 9 6.30 -14.98 -7.07
CA LYS A 9 5.79 -14.69 -8.41
C LYS A 9 5.21 -13.27 -8.44
N GLN A 10 5.00 -12.75 -9.65
CA GLN A 10 4.49 -11.40 -9.83
C GLN A 10 3.12 -11.19 -9.17
N ASP A 11 2.26 -12.20 -9.21
CA ASP A 11 0.94 -12.10 -8.58
C ASP A 11 1.01 -11.95 -7.07
N PHE A 12 2.06 -12.49 -6.44
CA PHE A 12 2.31 -12.27 -5.02
C PHE A 12 2.48 -10.77 -4.72
N PHE A 13 3.33 -10.10 -5.50
CA PHE A 13 3.55 -8.65 -5.32
C PHE A 13 2.30 -7.85 -5.67
N GLN A 14 1.62 -8.24 -6.73
CA GLN A 14 0.41 -7.54 -7.18
C GLN A 14 -0.68 -7.59 -6.13
N LYS A 15 -0.85 -8.72 -5.47
CA LYS A 15 -1.81 -8.86 -4.38
C LYS A 15 -1.58 -7.82 -3.28
N TYR A 16 -0.31 -7.62 -2.88
CA TYR A 16 0.00 -6.66 -1.83
C TYR A 16 -0.13 -5.21 -2.31
N ARG A 17 0.21 -4.93 -3.57
CA ARG A 17 -0.02 -3.60 -4.13
C ARG A 17 -1.49 -3.23 -4.08
N GLU A 18 -2.36 -4.17 -4.41
CA GLU A 18 -3.80 -3.96 -4.37
C GLU A 18 -4.29 -3.75 -2.93
N GLN A 19 -3.81 -4.54 -1.99
CA GLN A 19 -4.19 -4.39 -0.58
C GLN A 19 -3.74 -3.04 -0.03
N ILE A 20 -2.52 -2.65 -0.31
CA ILE A 20 -1.99 -1.36 0.13
C ILE A 20 -2.79 -0.22 -0.51
N GLY A 21 -3.06 -0.32 -1.80
CA GLY A 21 -3.85 0.67 -2.51
C GLY A 21 -5.23 0.83 -1.93
N ASP A 22 -5.90 -0.28 -1.64
CA ASP A 22 -7.23 -0.26 -1.02
C ASP A 22 -7.19 0.40 0.36
N ASN A 23 -6.18 0.07 1.16
CA ASN A 23 -6.03 0.66 2.49
C ASN A 23 -5.80 2.18 2.40
N ILE A 24 -4.95 2.61 1.48
CA ILE A 24 -4.69 4.03 1.26
C ILE A 24 -5.99 4.74 0.88
N ARG A 25 -6.77 4.15 -0.03
CA ARG A 25 -8.06 4.73 -0.43
C ARG A 25 -8.99 4.87 0.77
N VAL A 26 -9.11 3.83 1.59
CA VAL A 26 -9.99 3.87 2.77
C VAL A 26 -9.56 4.97 3.72
N PHE A 27 -8.26 5.06 4.02
CA PHE A 27 -7.75 6.12 4.90
C PHE A 27 -7.99 7.50 4.31
N ARG A 28 -7.81 7.65 2.99
CA ARG A 28 -8.09 8.92 2.32
C ARG A 28 -9.55 9.31 2.46
N GLU A 29 -10.45 8.36 2.21
CA GLU A 29 -11.89 8.60 2.30
C GLU A 29 -12.33 8.90 3.71
N GLN A 30 -11.73 8.28 4.71
CA GLN A 30 -12.00 8.58 6.11
C GLN A 30 -11.62 10.02 6.47
N LYS A 31 -10.62 10.57 5.81
CA LYS A 31 -10.23 11.98 5.97
C LYS A 31 -11.06 12.91 5.10
N GLU A 32 -11.95 12.36 4.29
CA GLU A 32 -12.79 13.12 3.35
C GLU A 32 -11.98 13.90 2.33
N TYR A 33 -10.80 13.38 1.97
CA TYR A 33 -10.00 13.97 0.90
C TYR A 33 -10.37 13.34 -0.44
N SER A 34 -10.48 14.16 -1.48
CA SER A 34 -10.52 13.66 -2.85
C SER A 34 -9.14 13.23 -3.29
N GLN A 35 -9.06 12.48 -4.40
CA GLN A 35 -7.77 12.15 -4.99
C GLN A 35 -7.00 13.41 -5.39
N ASP A 36 -7.70 14.41 -5.93
CA ASP A 36 -7.08 15.68 -6.30
C ASP A 36 -6.51 16.41 -5.10
N GLU A 37 -7.26 16.45 -4.00
CA GLU A 37 -6.79 17.12 -2.79
C GLU A 37 -5.56 16.45 -2.22
N LEU A 38 -5.56 15.11 -2.15
CA LEU A 38 -4.41 14.38 -1.64
C LEU A 38 -3.21 14.54 -2.57
N ALA A 39 -3.43 14.51 -3.88
CA ALA A 39 -2.37 14.72 -4.86
C ALA A 39 -1.72 16.09 -4.68
N GLU A 40 -2.53 17.11 -4.49
CA GLU A 40 -2.02 18.47 -4.26
C GLU A 40 -1.18 18.54 -2.97
N MET A 41 -1.68 17.98 -1.87
CA MET A 41 -0.94 17.97 -0.61
C MET A 41 0.40 17.24 -0.73
N MET A 42 0.43 16.16 -1.49
CA MET A 42 1.64 15.36 -1.65
C MET A 42 2.53 15.84 -2.80
N GLU A 43 2.10 16.84 -3.54
CA GLU A 43 2.81 17.38 -4.70
C GLU A 43 3.08 16.32 -5.76
N VAL A 44 2.07 15.52 -6.04
CA VAL A 44 2.10 14.51 -7.09
C VAL A 44 0.87 14.68 -7.98
N SER A 45 0.83 13.98 -9.10
CA SER A 45 -0.33 14.04 -9.98
C SER A 45 -1.48 13.20 -9.42
N ARG A 46 -2.71 13.57 -9.76
CA ARG A 46 -3.87 12.75 -9.44
C ARG A 46 -3.75 11.35 -10.03
N SER A 47 -3.18 11.26 -11.23
CA SER A 47 -2.94 9.97 -11.88
C SER A 47 -2.06 9.05 -11.02
N THR A 48 -1.06 9.60 -10.33
CA THR A 48 -0.21 8.85 -9.42
C THR A 48 -1.03 8.28 -8.27
N ILE A 49 -1.88 9.09 -7.64
CA ILE A 49 -2.74 8.63 -6.55
C ILE A 49 -3.66 7.51 -7.05
N SER A 50 -4.29 7.71 -8.21
CA SER A 50 -5.19 6.71 -8.78
C SER A 50 -4.47 5.38 -9.05
N LYS A 51 -3.28 5.43 -9.62
CA LYS A 51 -2.51 4.22 -9.90
C LYS A 51 -2.15 3.47 -8.62
N ILE A 52 -1.76 4.19 -7.58
CA ILE A 52 -1.41 3.59 -6.29
C ILE A 52 -2.64 2.93 -5.68
N GLU A 53 -3.77 3.62 -5.66
CA GLU A 53 -5.01 3.09 -5.10
C GLU A 53 -5.54 1.88 -5.87
N ASN A 54 -5.19 1.76 -7.14
CA ASN A 54 -5.58 0.62 -7.97
C ASN A 54 -4.53 -0.47 -8.06
N GLY A 55 -3.47 -0.37 -7.27
CA GLY A 55 -2.43 -1.39 -7.23
C GLY A 55 -1.55 -1.44 -8.47
N ARG A 56 -1.49 -0.35 -9.24
CA ARG A 56 -0.74 -0.29 -10.50
C ARG A 56 0.58 0.44 -10.38
N PHE A 57 1.09 0.53 -9.15
CA PHE A 57 2.31 1.29 -8.90
C PHE A 57 3.17 0.54 -7.89
N ALA A 58 4.42 0.29 -8.23
CA ALA A 58 5.36 -0.33 -7.31
C ALA A 58 5.81 0.76 -6.32
N ILE A 59 5.21 0.76 -5.14
CA ILE A 59 5.41 1.82 -4.16
C ILE A 59 6.56 1.48 -3.22
N THR A 60 7.42 2.46 -2.95
CA THR A 60 8.51 2.29 -1.99
C THR A 60 7.99 2.48 -0.57
N ILE A 61 8.76 1.96 0.39
CA ILE A 61 8.40 2.13 1.81
C ILE A 61 8.35 3.62 2.19
N ASP A 62 9.29 4.40 1.68
CA ASP A 62 9.32 5.83 1.96
C ASP A 62 8.06 6.51 1.45
N TYR A 63 7.58 6.10 0.30
CA TYR A 63 6.36 6.67 -0.28
C TYR A 63 5.13 6.28 0.54
N ILE A 64 5.07 5.03 1.01
CA ILE A 64 3.99 4.59 1.90
C ILE A 64 4.00 5.42 3.19
N MET A 65 5.19 5.65 3.76
CA MET A 65 5.32 6.46 4.97
C MET A 65 4.86 7.89 4.74
N LYS A 66 5.10 8.44 3.54
CA LYS A 66 4.61 9.78 3.19
C LYS A 66 3.08 9.82 3.21
N PHE A 67 2.43 8.79 2.64
CA PHE A 67 0.97 8.68 2.76
C PHE A 67 0.54 8.62 4.22
N GLY A 68 1.27 7.87 5.04
CA GLY A 68 0.95 7.75 6.46
C GLY A 68 0.99 9.08 7.19
N TRP A 69 1.93 9.94 6.80
CA TRP A 69 2.01 11.29 7.36
C TRP A 69 0.75 12.11 7.08
N TYR A 70 0.27 12.08 5.83
CA TYR A 70 -0.90 12.88 5.44
C TYR A 70 -2.21 12.23 5.86
N LEU A 71 -2.26 10.90 5.94
CA LEU A 71 -3.48 10.18 6.22
C LEU A 71 -3.55 9.62 7.64
N ASP A 72 -2.52 9.90 8.46
CA ASP A 72 -2.47 9.53 9.87
C ASP A 72 -2.56 8.03 10.10
N PHE A 73 -1.74 7.26 9.39
CA PHE A 73 -1.58 5.84 9.71
C PHE A 73 -0.11 5.49 9.91
N ASP A 74 0.11 4.41 10.64
CA ASP A 74 1.45 3.86 10.84
C ASP A 74 1.63 2.59 10.02
N ILE A 75 2.88 2.25 9.77
CA ILE A 75 3.24 1.02 9.08
C ILE A 75 3.78 0.05 10.12
N ALA A 76 3.27 -1.17 10.09
CA ALA A 76 3.77 -2.23 10.96
C ALA A 76 3.93 -3.51 10.16
N LEU A 77 4.94 -4.29 10.51
CA LEU A 77 5.14 -5.61 9.95
C LEU A 77 4.54 -6.63 10.91
N LEU A 78 3.63 -7.43 10.40
CA LEU A 78 2.95 -8.44 11.18
C LEU A 78 3.46 -9.82 10.79
N LYS A 79 3.82 -10.62 11.80
CA LYS A 79 4.17 -12.00 11.55
C LYS A 79 2.94 -12.76 11.08
N LYS A 80 3.09 -13.58 10.04
CA LYS A 80 1.98 -14.41 9.60
C LYS A 80 1.63 -15.42 10.67
N THR A 81 0.34 -15.54 10.95
CA THR A 81 -0.17 -16.58 11.84
C THR A 81 -0.30 -17.86 11.03
N ILE A 82 0.34 -18.92 11.50
CA ILE A 82 0.24 -20.23 10.88
C ILE A 82 -0.84 -20.99 11.62
N SER A 83 -1.89 -21.37 10.90
CA SER A 83 -2.95 -22.18 11.49
C SER A 83 -2.40 -23.56 11.82
N LYS A 84 -2.73 -24.05 13.02
CA LYS A 84 -2.30 -25.39 13.44
C LYS A 84 -2.98 -26.48 12.64
N ASN A 85 -4.08 -26.15 11.99
CA ASN A 85 -4.86 -27.10 11.21
C ASN A 85 -4.53 -27.05 9.73
N SER A 86 -3.58 -26.25 9.37
CA SER A 86 -3.16 -26.13 7.98
C SER A 86 -2.00 -27.05 7.67
#